data_39862d408d3821963be46ae017e576fa
#
_entry.id   39862d408d3821963be46ae017e576fa
#
_cell.length_a   1.000
_cell.length_b   1.000
_cell.length_c   1.000
_cell.angle_alpha   90.00
_cell.angle_beta   90.00
_cell.angle_gamma   90.00
#
_symmetry.space_group_name_H-M   'P 1'
#
loop_
_entity.id
_entity.type
_entity.pdbx_description
1 polymer ?
#
loop_
_entity_poly.entity_id
_entity_poly.type
_entity_poly.pdbx_seq_one_letter_code
_entity_poly.pdbx_strand_id
1 'polypeptide(L)'
;MSAISTQDLTYRYGKTVALDALSLDVPEGVVYALLGPNGSGKTTLLQILSGLRRLSIGHASVLGVPLQSITPTHRERIGYIAEGQPLPGWMTLTQLEAYLAPLYPRWDRALAAKLRDRFNLHPSKKLRAFSRGQRMQASLLCALAPRPQVLLMDEPFTGMDAVVKDELVRGLLETSGDEGWSVLLCSHDIAEVEMLAEWVGFLRDGRLTMSEPCETMRARFRRVEIVSPSPVDHLIPVSATRIERAGSRVSFVLASAADVATTQALADALPPDARLELFELSLREVFLALADARPPR
;
A
#
# COMPACT_ATOMS: atom_id res chain seq x y z
N MET A 1 2.48 -12.29 14.81
CA MET A 1 3.87 -12.42 14.32
C MET A 1 4.02 -11.49 13.13
N SER A 2 5.27 -11.18 12.72
CA SER A 2 5.51 -10.25 11.61
C SER A 2 5.97 -11.00 10.38
N ALA A 3 5.28 -10.78 9.25
CA ALA A 3 5.68 -11.32 7.96
C ALA A 3 6.96 -10.65 7.43
N ILE A 4 7.09 -9.34 7.68
CA ILE A 4 8.26 -8.53 7.33
C ILE A 4 8.59 -7.65 8.51
N SER A 5 9.87 -7.57 8.89
CA SER A 5 10.35 -6.64 9.90
C SER A 5 11.66 -6.00 9.45
N THR A 6 11.75 -4.68 9.63
CA THR A 6 13.02 -3.94 9.45
C THR A 6 13.31 -3.12 10.69
N GLN A 7 14.59 -2.99 11.05
CA GLN A 7 15.05 -2.18 12.16
C GLN A 7 16.25 -1.35 11.72
N ASP A 8 16.11 -0.04 11.82
CA ASP A 8 17.12 0.97 11.45
C ASP A 8 17.75 0.73 10.07
N LEU A 9 16.92 0.24 9.13
CA LEU A 9 17.35 -0.08 7.78
C LEU A 9 17.78 1.18 7.05
N THR A 10 19.06 1.27 6.70
CA THR A 10 19.62 2.40 5.95
C THR A 10 20.26 1.91 4.66
N TYR A 11 19.93 2.57 3.55
CA TYR A 11 20.48 2.27 2.24
C TYR A 11 20.85 3.53 1.48
N ARG A 12 22.01 3.51 0.81
CA ARG A 12 22.55 4.65 0.07
C ARG A 12 22.90 4.27 -1.37
N TYR A 13 22.57 5.13 -2.31
CA TYR A 13 23.11 5.14 -3.66
C TYR A 13 24.23 6.21 -3.74
N GLY A 14 25.46 5.80 -3.54
CA GLY A 14 26.56 6.75 -3.43
C GLY A 14 26.31 7.74 -2.28
N LYS A 15 26.10 9.02 -2.61
CA LYS A 15 25.84 10.08 -1.61
C LYS A 15 24.35 10.22 -1.25
N THR A 16 23.44 9.68 -2.05
CA THR A 16 22.01 9.82 -1.86
C THR A 16 21.51 8.75 -0.89
N VAL A 17 20.85 9.18 0.19
CA VAL A 17 20.18 8.29 1.14
C VAL A 17 18.80 7.93 0.57
N ALA A 18 18.55 6.66 0.31
CA ALA A 18 17.28 6.17 -0.19
C ALA A 18 16.38 5.63 0.93
N LEU A 19 16.97 5.03 1.95
CA LEU A 19 16.32 4.63 3.20
C LEU A 19 17.17 5.14 4.36
N ASP A 20 16.53 5.71 5.36
CA ASP A 20 17.18 6.39 6.49
C ASP A 20 16.59 5.90 7.82
N ALA A 21 17.28 4.95 8.45
CA ALA A 21 16.87 4.30 9.72
C ALA A 21 15.40 3.82 9.67
N LEU A 22 15.00 3.18 8.57
CA LEU A 22 13.63 2.69 8.38
C LEU A 22 13.35 1.50 9.29
N SER A 23 12.40 1.66 10.20
CA SER A 23 11.85 0.58 11.02
C SER A 23 10.39 0.36 10.63
N LEU A 24 10.10 -0.80 10.04
CA LEU A 24 8.79 -1.21 9.53
C LEU A 24 8.47 -2.60 10.05
N ASP A 25 7.22 -2.79 10.47
CA ASP A 25 6.68 -4.06 10.86
C ASP A 25 5.38 -4.34 10.08
N VAL A 26 5.36 -5.41 9.30
CA VAL A 26 4.20 -5.85 8.52
C VAL A 26 3.65 -7.10 9.20
N PRO A 27 2.43 -7.06 9.77
CA PRO A 27 1.83 -8.23 10.38
C PRO A 27 1.60 -9.38 9.38
N GLU A 28 1.54 -10.61 9.89
CA GLU A 28 1.19 -11.77 9.07
C GLU A 28 -0.28 -11.73 8.65
N GLY A 29 -0.56 -12.17 7.43
CA GLY A 29 -1.91 -12.37 6.91
C GLY A 29 -2.65 -11.08 6.53
N VAL A 30 -1.97 -9.94 6.44
CA VAL A 30 -2.61 -8.66 6.08
C VAL A 30 -2.13 -8.11 4.75
N VAL A 31 -2.96 -7.27 4.15
CA VAL A 31 -2.57 -6.40 3.04
C VAL A 31 -2.09 -5.06 3.62
N TYR A 32 -0.78 -4.87 3.59
CA TYR A 32 -0.13 -3.64 4.04
C TYR A 32 0.18 -2.73 2.85
N ALA A 33 -0.38 -1.54 2.81
CA ALA A 33 -0.07 -0.51 1.82
C ALA A 33 1.01 0.44 2.32
N LEU A 34 2.15 0.49 1.64
CA LEU A 34 3.20 1.48 1.89
C LEU A 34 3.08 2.61 0.87
N LEU A 35 2.57 3.73 1.33
CA LEU A 35 2.32 4.93 0.53
C LEU A 35 3.48 5.91 0.62
N GLY A 36 3.69 6.67 -0.44
CA GLY A 36 4.69 7.73 -0.44
C GLY A 36 4.97 8.28 -1.84
N PRO A 37 5.52 9.49 -1.96
CA PRO A 37 5.85 10.09 -3.24
C PRO A 37 6.92 9.30 -3.99
N ASN A 38 7.06 9.59 -5.28
CA ASN A 38 8.16 9.02 -6.06
C ASN A 38 9.50 9.43 -5.45
N GLY A 39 10.44 8.49 -5.38
CA GLY A 39 11.74 8.71 -4.76
C GLY A 39 11.77 8.58 -3.22
N SER A 40 10.67 8.26 -2.55
CA SER A 40 10.63 8.08 -1.09
C SER A 40 11.37 6.84 -0.58
N GLY A 41 11.76 5.90 -1.46
CA GLY A 41 12.50 4.68 -1.08
C GLY A 41 11.71 3.37 -1.20
N LYS A 42 10.43 3.38 -1.62
CA LYS A 42 9.55 2.19 -1.72
C LYS A 42 10.18 1.06 -2.54
N THR A 43 10.55 1.34 -3.79
CA THR A 43 11.21 0.36 -4.68
C THR A 43 12.51 -0.18 -4.07
N THR A 44 13.31 0.69 -3.43
CA THR A 44 14.56 0.27 -2.77
C THR A 44 14.29 -0.72 -1.65
N LEU A 45 13.28 -0.45 -0.82
CA LEU A 45 12.85 -1.35 0.25
C LEU A 45 12.44 -2.71 -0.33
N LEU A 46 11.53 -2.73 -1.32
CA LEU A 46 11.07 -3.98 -1.94
C LEU A 46 12.22 -4.78 -2.58
N GLN A 47 13.17 -4.12 -3.22
CA GLN A 47 14.35 -4.78 -3.80
C GLN A 47 15.28 -5.38 -2.74
N ILE A 48 15.38 -4.77 -1.55
CA ILE A 48 16.14 -5.33 -0.44
C ILE A 48 15.39 -6.55 0.13
N LEU A 49 14.08 -6.42 0.39
CA LEU A 49 13.25 -7.50 0.94
C LEU A 49 13.16 -8.71 0.01
N SER A 50 13.13 -8.50 -1.31
CA SER A 50 13.17 -9.60 -2.30
C SER A 50 14.56 -10.21 -2.48
N GLY A 51 15.60 -9.61 -1.90
CA GLY A 51 16.98 -10.06 -2.05
C GLY A 51 17.66 -9.68 -3.37
N LEU A 52 17.04 -8.80 -4.16
CA LEU A 52 17.66 -8.22 -5.38
C LEU A 52 18.75 -7.21 -5.04
N ARG A 53 18.68 -6.63 -3.82
CA ARG A 53 19.72 -5.76 -3.28
C ARG A 53 20.20 -6.29 -1.94
N ARG A 54 21.49 -6.15 -1.70
CA ARG A 54 22.08 -6.51 -0.41
C ARG A 54 21.73 -5.46 0.64
N LEU A 55 21.39 -5.92 1.82
CA LEU A 55 21.28 -5.10 3.02
C LEU A 55 22.63 -4.44 3.31
N SER A 56 22.64 -3.13 3.62
CA SER A 56 23.88 -2.43 3.97
C SER A 56 24.01 -2.13 5.46
N ILE A 57 23.03 -1.49 6.07
CA ILE A 57 23.02 -1.09 7.49
C ILE A 57 21.65 -1.42 8.08
N GLY A 58 21.63 -1.83 9.34
CA GLY A 58 20.41 -2.22 10.06
C GLY A 58 20.08 -3.70 9.88
N HIS A 59 18.87 -4.06 10.25
CA HIS A 59 18.36 -5.43 10.20
C HIS A 59 17.08 -5.49 9.37
N ALA A 60 16.88 -6.60 8.66
CA ALA A 60 15.64 -6.92 8.02
C ALA A 60 15.42 -8.43 7.97
N SER A 61 14.19 -8.84 8.17
CA SER A 61 13.76 -10.24 8.09
C SER A 61 12.46 -10.38 7.31
N VAL A 62 12.29 -11.51 6.65
CA VAL A 62 11.04 -11.92 5.99
C VAL A 62 10.69 -13.32 6.49
N LEU A 63 9.45 -13.50 6.93
CA LEU A 63 8.97 -14.75 7.53
C LEU A 63 9.86 -15.24 8.70
N GLY A 64 10.33 -14.29 9.53
CA GLY A 64 11.22 -14.56 10.65
C GLY A 64 12.68 -14.90 10.29
N VAL A 65 13.02 -14.93 8.98
CA VAL A 65 14.39 -15.26 8.52
C VAL A 65 15.14 -13.97 8.19
N PRO A 66 16.29 -13.70 8.85
CA PRO A 66 17.13 -12.55 8.50
C PRO A 66 17.58 -12.60 7.05
N LEU A 67 17.57 -11.45 6.35
CA LEU A 67 17.89 -11.39 4.91
C LEU A 67 19.30 -11.91 4.58
N GLN A 68 20.25 -11.78 5.51
CA GLN A 68 21.62 -12.30 5.35
C GLN A 68 21.68 -13.83 5.34
N SER A 69 20.66 -14.48 5.92
CA SER A 69 20.54 -15.95 6.04
C SER A 69 19.53 -16.55 5.08
N ILE A 70 18.94 -15.75 4.18
CA ILE A 70 17.96 -16.22 3.20
C ILE A 70 18.62 -17.19 2.20
N THR A 71 18.08 -18.40 2.14
CA THR A 71 18.44 -19.43 1.15
C THR A 71 17.50 -19.38 -0.05
N PRO A 72 17.80 -20.11 -1.15
CA PRO A 72 16.86 -20.26 -2.28
C PRO A 72 15.47 -20.74 -1.83
N THR A 73 15.39 -21.74 -0.94
CA THR A 73 14.13 -22.29 -0.40
C THR A 73 13.29 -21.23 0.34
N HIS A 74 13.93 -20.27 1.02
CA HIS A 74 13.19 -19.17 1.63
C HIS A 74 12.68 -18.20 0.58
N ARG A 75 13.44 -17.95 -0.50
CA ARG A 75 13.04 -17.03 -1.58
C ARG A 75 11.84 -17.55 -2.38
N GLU A 76 11.68 -18.86 -2.51
CA GLU A 76 10.50 -19.47 -3.15
C GLU A 76 9.18 -19.10 -2.44
N ARG A 77 9.26 -18.69 -1.18
CA ARG A 77 8.11 -18.24 -0.37
C ARG A 77 7.81 -16.74 -0.52
N ILE A 78 8.61 -16.01 -1.30
CA ILE A 78 8.48 -14.57 -1.53
C ILE A 78 8.16 -14.35 -3.01
N GLY A 79 6.96 -13.86 -3.30
CA GLY A 79 6.61 -13.34 -4.62
C GLY A 79 7.04 -11.88 -4.73
N TYR A 80 7.53 -11.48 -5.90
CA TYR A 80 7.88 -10.08 -6.18
C TYR A 80 7.39 -9.68 -7.56
N ILE A 81 6.68 -8.56 -7.60
CA ILE A 81 6.21 -7.92 -8.83
C ILE A 81 6.78 -6.51 -8.86
N ALA A 82 7.68 -6.25 -9.80
CA ALA A 82 8.29 -4.92 -9.99
C ALA A 82 7.41 -4.05 -10.89
N GLU A 83 7.48 -2.74 -10.67
CA GLU A 83 6.89 -1.77 -11.60
C GLU A 83 7.41 -1.99 -13.03
N GLY A 84 6.48 -2.09 -13.99
CA GLY A 84 6.85 -2.26 -15.39
C GLY A 84 7.66 -3.50 -15.71
N GLN A 85 7.61 -4.53 -14.88
CA GLN A 85 8.39 -5.79 -15.02
C GLN A 85 8.32 -6.32 -16.46
N PRO A 86 9.46 -6.42 -17.16
CA PRO A 86 9.48 -6.95 -18.52
C PRO A 86 9.27 -8.47 -18.49
N LEU A 87 8.17 -8.93 -19.11
CA LEU A 87 8.02 -10.34 -19.43
C LEU A 87 8.74 -10.67 -20.75
N PRO A 88 9.25 -11.90 -20.95
CA PRO A 88 9.92 -12.30 -22.18
C PRO A 88 8.94 -12.28 -23.36
N GLY A 89 8.88 -11.15 -24.07
CA GLY A 89 7.87 -10.87 -25.10
C GLY A 89 7.83 -11.87 -26.26
N TRP A 90 8.88 -12.65 -26.46
CA TRP A 90 8.98 -13.70 -27.47
C TRP A 90 8.30 -15.02 -27.05
N MET A 91 8.06 -15.23 -25.76
CA MET A 91 7.34 -16.38 -25.23
C MET A 91 5.83 -16.19 -25.33
N THR A 92 5.09 -17.30 -25.35
CA THR A 92 3.66 -17.35 -25.00
C THR A 92 3.51 -17.52 -23.50
N LEU A 93 2.29 -17.32 -22.96
CA LEU A 93 2.03 -17.54 -21.54
C LEU A 93 2.30 -19.01 -21.16
N THR A 94 1.86 -19.96 -21.97
CA THR A 94 2.14 -21.40 -21.77
C THR A 94 3.64 -21.69 -21.71
N GLN A 95 4.43 -21.07 -22.58
CA GLN A 95 5.89 -21.24 -22.56
C GLN A 95 6.52 -20.64 -21.31
N LEU A 96 6.03 -19.50 -20.84
CA LEU A 96 6.50 -18.88 -19.60
C LEU A 96 6.16 -19.76 -18.38
N GLU A 97 4.91 -20.25 -18.28
CA GLU A 97 4.50 -21.17 -17.23
C GLU A 97 5.36 -22.45 -17.24
N ALA A 98 5.58 -23.06 -18.41
CA ALA A 98 6.40 -24.26 -18.57
C ALA A 98 7.88 -24.02 -18.18
N TYR A 99 8.40 -22.81 -18.40
CA TYR A 99 9.75 -22.43 -18.00
C TYR A 99 9.86 -22.22 -16.48
N LEU A 100 8.86 -21.57 -15.87
CA LEU A 100 8.90 -21.24 -14.44
C LEU A 100 8.55 -22.44 -13.54
N ALA A 101 7.59 -23.27 -13.93
CA ALA A 101 7.09 -24.36 -13.08
C ALA A 101 8.19 -25.30 -12.53
N PRO A 102 9.22 -25.70 -13.29
CA PRO A 102 10.31 -26.52 -12.75
C PRO A 102 11.22 -25.80 -11.74
N LEU A 103 11.23 -24.46 -11.74
CA LEU A 103 12.05 -23.66 -10.84
C LEU A 103 11.43 -23.49 -9.44
N TYR A 104 10.12 -23.77 -9.33
CA TYR A 104 9.37 -23.62 -8.09
C TYR A 104 8.73 -24.95 -7.68
N PRO A 105 9.25 -25.64 -6.68
CA PRO A 105 8.72 -26.94 -6.23
C PRO A 105 7.24 -26.90 -5.82
N ARG A 106 6.76 -25.73 -5.39
CA ARG A 106 5.36 -25.48 -4.97
C ARG A 106 4.48 -24.91 -6.08
N TRP A 107 4.92 -24.97 -7.34
CA TRP A 107 4.10 -24.44 -8.45
C TRP A 107 2.76 -25.16 -8.54
N ASP A 108 1.68 -24.40 -8.32
CA ASP A 108 0.31 -24.90 -8.39
C ASP A 108 -0.28 -24.65 -9.78
N ARG A 109 -0.39 -25.75 -10.54
CA ARG A 109 -0.95 -25.72 -11.91
C ARG A 109 -2.45 -25.40 -11.92
N ALA A 110 -3.19 -25.83 -10.89
CA ALA A 110 -4.62 -25.57 -10.80
C ALA A 110 -4.88 -24.08 -10.52
N LEU A 111 -4.12 -23.48 -9.62
CA LEU A 111 -4.18 -22.05 -9.36
C LEU A 111 -3.78 -21.24 -10.60
N ALA A 112 -2.69 -21.61 -11.28
CA ALA A 112 -2.27 -20.95 -12.51
C ALA A 112 -3.37 -21.00 -13.59
N ALA A 113 -4.04 -22.15 -13.76
CA ALA A 113 -5.17 -22.28 -14.68
C ALA A 113 -6.34 -21.40 -14.26
N LYS A 114 -6.75 -21.41 -12.97
CA LYS A 114 -7.81 -20.57 -12.41
C LYS A 114 -7.55 -19.08 -12.66
N LEU A 115 -6.33 -18.60 -12.40
CA LEU A 115 -5.93 -17.21 -12.61
C LEU A 115 -5.90 -16.83 -14.10
N ARG A 116 -5.42 -17.72 -14.96
CA ARG A 116 -5.42 -17.53 -16.41
C ARG A 116 -6.83 -17.35 -16.96
N ASP A 117 -7.75 -18.22 -16.55
CA ASP A 117 -9.14 -18.19 -16.99
C ASP A 117 -9.84 -16.92 -16.47
N ARG A 118 -9.62 -16.60 -15.17
CA ARG A 118 -10.16 -15.40 -14.56
C ARG A 118 -9.73 -14.10 -15.26
N PHE A 119 -8.42 -13.99 -15.56
CA PHE A 119 -7.86 -12.81 -16.24
C PHE A 119 -8.04 -12.85 -17.75
N ASN A 120 -8.74 -13.85 -18.27
CA ASN A 120 -8.97 -14.06 -19.70
C ASN A 120 -7.67 -13.95 -20.52
N LEU A 121 -6.59 -14.58 -20.01
CA LEU A 121 -5.28 -14.58 -20.65
C LEU A 121 -5.17 -15.69 -21.68
N HIS A 122 -5.00 -15.34 -22.94
CA HIS A 122 -4.89 -16.33 -24.02
C HIS A 122 -3.54 -17.06 -23.95
N PRO A 123 -3.50 -18.39 -23.70
CA PRO A 123 -2.29 -19.15 -23.40
C PRO A 123 -1.28 -19.16 -24.55
N SER A 124 -1.74 -19.17 -25.82
CA SER A 124 -0.89 -19.23 -27.02
C SER A 124 -0.50 -17.87 -27.58
N LYS A 125 -1.03 -16.76 -27.04
CA LYS A 125 -0.68 -15.41 -27.48
C LYS A 125 0.71 -15.02 -26.93
N LYS A 126 1.54 -14.42 -27.77
CA LYS A 126 2.87 -13.93 -27.34
C LYS A 126 2.72 -12.78 -26.36
N LEU A 127 3.55 -12.78 -25.30
CA LEU A 127 3.51 -11.78 -24.23
C LEU A 127 3.75 -10.35 -24.72
N ARG A 128 4.51 -10.15 -25.81
CA ARG A 128 4.67 -8.84 -26.46
C ARG A 128 3.36 -8.26 -26.99
N ALA A 129 2.37 -9.11 -27.30
CA ALA A 129 1.07 -8.71 -27.81
C ALA A 129 0.01 -8.50 -26.70
N PHE A 130 0.38 -8.71 -25.44
CA PHE A 130 -0.46 -8.41 -24.28
C PHE A 130 -0.53 -6.90 -24.05
N SER A 131 -1.71 -6.40 -23.62
CA SER A 131 -1.82 -5.05 -23.10
C SER A 131 -0.98 -4.88 -21.82
N ARG A 132 -0.81 -3.65 -21.34
CA ARG A 132 -0.13 -3.39 -20.06
C ARG A 132 -0.81 -4.14 -18.92
N GLY A 133 -2.14 -4.08 -18.83
CA GLY A 133 -2.94 -4.81 -17.83
C GLY A 133 -2.76 -6.31 -17.94
N GLN A 134 -2.85 -6.89 -19.16
CA GLN A 134 -2.63 -8.31 -19.36
C GLN A 134 -1.22 -8.77 -18.98
N ARG A 135 -0.20 -7.93 -19.20
CA ARG A 135 1.17 -8.24 -18.74
C ARG A 135 1.25 -8.27 -17.21
N MET A 136 0.60 -7.34 -16.52
CA MET A 136 0.55 -7.34 -15.06
C MET A 136 -0.22 -8.54 -14.53
N GLN A 137 -1.37 -8.87 -15.12
CA GLN A 137 -2.15 -10.08 -14.79
C GLN A 137 -1.32 -11.36 -14.98
N ALA A 138 -0.53 -11.44 -16.05
CA ALA A 138 0.40 -12.54 -16.26
C ALA A 138 1.54 -12.56 -15.23
N SER A 139 2.08 -11.40 -14.85
CA SER A 139 3.09 -11.29 -13.79
C SER A 139 2.51 -11.73 -12.43
N LEU A 140 1.28 -11.35 -12.12
CA LEU A 140 0.59 -11.77 -10.91
C LEU A 140 0.36 -13.28 -10.89
N LEU A 141 -0.10 -13.88 -11.99
CA LEU A 141 -0.22 -15.33 -12.13
C LEU A 141 1.12 -16.02 -11.83
N CYS A 142 2.21 -15.55 -12.45
CA CYS A 142 3.53 -16.13 -12.26
C CYS A 142 4.07 -15.97 -10.84
N ALA A 143 3.70 -14.90 -10.15
CA ALA A 143 4.11 -14.65 -8.77
C ALA A 143 3.28 -15.46 -7.75
N LEU A 144 2.00 -15.75 -8.05
CA LEU A 144 1.08 -16.46 -7.16
C LEU A 144 1.10 -17.98 -7.35
N ALA A 145 1.34 -18.48 -8.57
CA ALA A 145 1.36 -19.92 -8.84
C ALA A 145 2.36 -20.72 -7.96
N PRO A 146 3.51 -20.15 -7.53
CA PRO A 146 4.40 -20.79 -6.55
C PRO A 146 3.85 -20.86 -5.11
N ARG A 147 2.66 -20.32 -4.82
CA ARG A 147 2.10 -20.25 -3.47
C ARG A 147 3.03 -19.52 -2.49
N PRO A 148 3.36 -18.24 -2.74
CA PRO A 148 4.20 -17.48 -1.83
C PRO A 148 3.46 -17.24 -0.50
N GLN A 149 4.21 -16.98 0.56
CA GLN A 149 3.66 -16.58 1.86
C GLN A 149 3.75 -15.05 2.07
N VAL A 150 4.63 -14.41 1.31
CA VAL A 150 4.73 -12.95 1.22
C VAL A 150 4.73 -12.54 -0.24
N LEU A 151 3.89 -11.57 -0.58
CA LEU A 151 3.88 -10.95 -1.90
C LEU A 151 4.31 -9.48 -1.79
N LEU A 152 5.36 -9.13 -2.51
CA LEU A 152 5.88 -7.77 -2.63
C LEU A 152 5.44 -7.19 -3.98
N MET A 153 4.78 -6.03 -3.97
CA MET A 153 4.26 -5.41 -5.21
C MET A 153 4.70 -3.94 -5.29
N ASP A 154 5.35 -3.59 -6.38
CA ASP A 154 5.81 -2.23 -6.65
C ASP A 154 4.95 -1.57 -7.72
N GLU A 155 4.14 -0.59 -7.33
CA GLU A 155 3.26 0.20 -8.20
C GLU A 155 2.41 -0.68 -9.18
N PRO A 156 1.71 -1.72 -8.71
CA PRO A 156 1.11 -2.74 -9.57
C PRO A 156 -0.05 -2.20 -10.42
N PHE A 157 -0.69 -1.11 -10.02
CA PHE A 157 -1.88 -0.57 -10.68
C PHE A 157 -1.59 0.59 -11.62
N THR A 158 -0.35 1.08 -11.66
CA THR A 158 0.02 2.27 -12.42
C THR A 158 -0.30 2.14 -13.91
N GLY A 159 -1.09 3.09 -14.42
CA GLY A 159 -1.44 3.20 -15.84
C GLY A 159 -2.37 2.11 -16.37
N MET A 160 -3.19 1.52 -15.50
CA MET A 160 -4.27 0.60 -15.86
C MET A 160 -5.61 1.33 -15.84
N ASP A 161 -6.55 0.84 -16.65
CA ASP A 161 -7.94 1.26 -16.56
C ASP A 161 -8.63 0.66 -15.32
N ALA A 162 -9.77 1.25 -14.94
CA ALA A 162 -10.49 0.88 -13.73
C ALA A 162 -11.00 -0.58 -13.74
N VAL A 163 -11.36 -1.12 -14.90
CA VAL A 163 -11.89 -2.50 -15.02
C VAL A 163 -10.79 -3.50 -14.73
N VAL A 164 -9.61 -3.32 -15.33
CA VAL A 164 -8.45 -4.21 -15.10
C VAL A 164 -7.95 -4.10 -13.67
N LYS A 165 -7.99 -2.91 -13.06
CA LYS A 165 -7.66 -2.73 -11.64
C LYS A 165 -8.59 -3.54 -10.74
N ASP A 166 -9.91 -3.43 -10.95
CA ASP A 166 -10.91 -4.17 -10.17
C ASP A 166 -10.72 -5.70 -10.29
N GLU A 167 -10.45 -6.20 -11.49
CA GLU A 167 -10.17 -7.62 -11.73
C GLU A 167 -8.90 -8.10 -10.98
N LEU A 168 -7.83 -7.29 -10.97
CA LEU A 168 -6.60 -7.58 -10.22
C LEU A 168 -6.85 -7.60 -8.72
N VAL A 169 -7.56 -6.60 -8.20
CA VAL A 169 -7.94 -6.48 -6.79
C VAL A 169 -8.73 -7.71 -6.34
N ARG A 170 -9.77 -8.09 -7.09
CA ARG A 170 -10.58 -9.28 -6.79
C ARG A 170 -9.75 -10.56 -6.86
N GLY A 171 -8.88 -10.68 -7.88
CA GLY A 171 -7.98 -11.83 -8.00
C GLY A 171 -7.05 -11.97 -6.80
N LEU A 172 -6.56 -10.84 -6.31
CA LEU A 172 -5.70 -10.78 -5.13
C LEU A 172 -6.47 -11.20 -3.86
N LEU A 173 -7.64 -10.60 -3.61
CA LEU A 173 -8.47 -10.88 -2.43
C LEU A 173 -8.95 -12.32 -2.36
N GLU A 174 -9.41 -12.90 -3.47
CA GLU A 174 -9.87 -14.30 -3.50
C GLU A 174 -8.74 -15.30 -3.26
N THR A 175 -7.52 -14.93 -3.64
CA THR A 175 -6.35 -15.80 -3.43
C THR A 175 -5.79 -15.62 -2.02
N SER A 176 -5.87 -14.41 -1.43
CA SER A 176 -5.37 -14.13 -0.07
C SER A 176 -6.26 -14.75 1.02
N GLY A 177 -7.59 -14.75 0.84
CA GLY A 177 -8.54 -15.23 1.85
C GLY A 177 -8.39 -16.71 2.20
N ASP A 178 -8.00 -17.55 1.25
CA ASP A 178 -7.89 -19.00 1.44
C ASP A 178 -6.55 -19.44 2.06
N GLU A 179 -5.49 -18.60 2.07
CA GLU A 179 -4.13 -19.06 2.34
C GLU A 179 -3.33 -18.26 3.38
N GLY A 180 -3.87 -17.16 3.89
CA GLY A 180 -3.22 -16.38 4.97
C GLY A 180 -1.85 -15.80 4.60
N TRP A 181 -1.60 -15.47 3.33
CA TRP A 181 -0.36 -14.83 2.90
C TRP A 181 -0.41 -13.30 3.12
N SER A 182 0.76 -12.73 3.32
CA SER A 182 0.90 -11.30 3.60
C SER A 182 1.28 -10.55 2.33
N VAL A 183 0.76 -9.35 2.16
CA VAL A 183 1.07 -8.47 1.01
C VAL A 183 1.70 -7.19 1.50
N LEU A 184 2.85 -6.82 0.93
CA LEU A 184 3.39 -5.46 1.02
C LEU A 184 3.25 -4.81 -0.35
N LEU A 185 2.29 -3.90 -0.46
CA LEU A 185 1.96 -3.15 -1.67
C LEU A 185 2.50 -1.74 -1.57
N CYS A 186 3.39 -1.35 -2.47
CA CYS A 186 3.88 0.03 -2.58
C CYS A 186 3.10 0.78 -3.65
N SER A 187 2.57 1.96 -3.32
CA SER A 187 1.93 2.86 -4.29
C SER A 187 2.14 4.33 -3.92
N HIS A 188 2.01 5.20 -4.91
CA HIS A 188 1.89 6.65 -4.71
C HIS A 188 0.43 7.12 -4.84
N ASP A 189 -0.47 6.26 -5.32
CA ASP A 189 -1.90 6.55 -5.45
C ASP A 189 -2.72 5.80 -4.38
N ILE A 190 -3.30 6.59 -3.49
CA ILE A 190 -4.07 6.09 -2.36
C ILE A 190 -5.38 5.44 -2.81
N ALA A 191 -6.03 5.99 -3.84
CA ALA A 191 -7.28 5.45 -4.34
C ALA A 191 -7.12 4.01 -4.86
N GLU A 192 -5.91 3.65 -5.31
CA GLU A 192 -5.59 2.30 -5.77
C GLU A 192 -5.54 1.27 -4.63
N VAL A 193 -5.14 1.70 -3.44
CA VAL A 193 -4.90 0.80 -2.30
C VAL A 193 -6.01 0.82 -1.27
N GLU A 194 -6.87 1.84 -1.30
CA GLU A 194 -7.93 2.05 -0.29
C GLU A 194 -8.90 0.86 -0.18
N MET A 195 -9.13 0.15 -1.28
CA MET A 195 -10.01 -1.01 -1.34
C MET A 195 -9.37 -2.31 -0.82
N LEU A 196 -8.04 -2.34 -0.72
CA LEU A 196 -7.27 -3.54 -0.38
C LEU A 196 -6.62 -3.47 0.99
N ALA A 197 -6.19 -2.26 1.40
CA ALA A 197 -5.32 -2.10 2.54
C ALA A 197 -6.05 -2.28 3.86
N GLU A 198 -5.54 -3.19 4.68
CA GLU A 198 -5.90 -3.36 6.10
C GLU A 198 -4.97 -2.53 6.99
N TRP A 199 -3.71 -2.40 6.58
CA TRP A 199 -2.69 -1.56 7.20
C TRP A 199 -2.14 -0.55 6.22
N VAL A 200 -1.74 0.60 6.72
CA VAL A 200 -1.12 1.65 5.92
C VAL A 200 0.11 2.20 6.61
N GLY A 201 1.17 2.40 5.82
CA GLY A 201 2.37 3.12 6.22
C GLY A 201 2.66 4.28 5.27
N PHE A 202 3.24 5.35 5.78
CA PHE A 202 3.67 6.49 4.96
C PHE A 202 5.17 6.62 4.98
N LEU A 203 5.78 6.47 3.80
CA LEU A 203 7.21 6.61 3.58
C LEU A 203 7.52 7.97 2.96
N ARG A 204 8.34 8.76 3.62
CA ARG A 204 8.81 10.06 3.15
C ARG A 204 10.30 10.21 3.41
N ASP A 205 11.06 10.61 2.39
CA ASP A 205 12.51 10.84 2.49
C ASP A 205 13.28 9.66 3.13
N GLY A 206 12.88 8.44 2.79
CA GLY A 206 13.48 7.21 3.31
C GLY A 206 13.06 6.81 4.73
N ARG A 207 12.17 7.56 5.38
CA ARG A 207 11.70 7.33 6.75
C ARG A 207 10.23 6.98 6.79
N LEU A 208 9.85 6.05 7.64
CA LEU A 208 8.46 5.76 7.95
C LEU A 208 7.93 6.83 8.91
N THR A 209 6.93 7.58 8.47
CA THR A 209 6.35 8.67 9.28
C THR A 209 5.12 8.21 10.06
N MET A 210 4.45 7.16 9.58
CA MET A 210 3.28 6.56 10.21
C MET A 210 3.14 5.10 9.77
N SER A 211 2.63 4.24 10.67
CA SER A 211 2.27 2.86 10.37
C SER A 211 1.19 2.41 11.35
N GLU A 212 -0.01 2.14 10.85
CA GLU A 212 -1.15 1.74 11.70
C GLU A 212 -2.24 1.01 10.89
N PRO A 213 -3.17 0.29 11.53
CA PRO A 213 -4.36 -0.25 10.88
C PRO A 213 -5.20 0.86 10.24
N CYS A 214 -5.74 0.62 9.04
CA CYS A 214 -6.58 1.60 8.34
C CYS A 214 -7.83 1.97 9.14
N GLU A 215 -8.41 1.02 9.87
CA GLU A 215 -9.56 1.25 10.73
C GLU A 215 -9.22 2.24 11.87
N THR A 216 -8.09 2.02 12.56
CA THR A 216 -7.61 2.92 13.62
C THR A 216 -7.37 4.32 13.08
N MET A 217 -6.74 4.42 11.90
CA MET A 217 -6.49 5.71 11.26
C MET A 217 -7.80 6.43 10.92
N ARG A 218 -8.75 5.74 10.26
CA ARG A 218 -10.06 6.32 9.94
C ARG A 218 -10.84 6.73 11.19
N ALA A 219 -10.78 5.94 12.27
CA ALA A 219 -11.46 6.27 13.51
C ALA A 219 -10.96 7.57 14.14
N ARG A 220 -9.66 7.85 14.00
CA ARG A 220 -8.99 9.01 14.61
C ARG A 220 -9.26 10.34 13.88
N PHE A 221 -9.46 10.31 12.57
CA PHE A 221 -9.68 11.50 11.76
C PHE A 221 -11.16 11.74 11.47
N ARG A 222 -11.59 13.01 11.55
CA ARG A 222 -12.95 13.43 11.15
C ARG A 222 -12.87 14.73 10.38
N ARG A 223 -13.74 14.88 9.38
CA ARG A 223 -14.06 16.18 8.82
C ARG A 223 -15.18 16.79 9.65
N VAL A 224 -14.91 17.98 10.15
CA VAL A 224 -15.87 18.80 10.86
C VAL A 224 -16.44 19.81 9.87
N GLU A 225 -17.75 19.88 9.77
CA GLU A 225 -18.46 20.92 9.01
C GLU A 225 -19.30 21.73 9.97
N ILE A 226 -19.11 23.05 9.92
CA ILE A 226 -19.91 24.02 10.67
C ILE A 226 -20.67 24.86 9.67
N VAL A 227 -21.98 24.90 9.79
CA VAL A 227 -22.86 25.79 9.05
C VAL A 227 -23.38 26.85 10.03
N SER A 228 -23.04 28.11 9.81
CA SER A 228 -23.42 29.21 10.69
C SER A 228 -23.65 30.49 9.91
N PRO A 229 -24.72 31.24 10.19
CA PRO A 229 -24.91 32.59 9.63
C PRO A 229 -23.90 33.61 10.15
N SER A 230 -23.28 33.34 11.31
CA SER A 230 -22.27 34.18 11.94
C SER A 230 -20.85 33.62 11.72
N PRO A 231 -19.79 34.46 11.67
CA PRO A 231 -18.42 34.00 11.55
C PRO A 231 -18.00 33.09 12.72
N VAL A 232 -17.46 31.90 12.39
CA VAL A 232 -17.02 30.89 13.37
C VAL A 232 -15.53 30.56 13.28
N ASP A 233 -14.74 31.39 12.60
CA ASP A 233 -13.31 31.15 12.39
C ASP A 233 -12.51 31.06 13.70
N HIS A 234 -12.94 31.74 14.75
CA HIS A 234 -12.33 31.69 16.08
C HIS A 234 -12.50 30.31 16.78
N LEU A 235 -13.43 29.48 16.30
CA LEU A 235 -13.66 28.13 16.81
C LEU A 235 -12.80 27.07 16.12
N ILE A 236 -12.13 27.42 15.01
CA ILE A 236 -11.29 26.48 14.28
C ILE A 236 -10.03 26.18 15.11
N PRO A 237 -9.79 24.93 15.54
CA PRO A 237 -8.60 24.58 16.30
C PRO A 237 -7.32 24.85 15.51
N VAL A 238 -6.24 25.22 16.20
CA VAL A 238 -4.91 25.44 15.59
C VAL A 238 -4.37 24.17 14.93
N SER A 239 -4.77 23.01 15.43
CA SER A 239 -4.43 21.69 14.88
C SER A 239 -5.25 21.28 13.64
N ALA A 240 -6.24 22.11 13.27
CA ALA A 240 -7.07 21.82 12.09
C ALA A 240 -6.24 21.95 10.80
N THR A 241 -6.49 21.01 9.88
CA THR A 241 -5.92 21.02 8.54
C THR A 241 -7.03 21.08 7.49
N ARG A 242 -6.70 21.33 6.23
CA ARG A 242 -7.68 21.33 5.13
C ARG A 242 -8.88 22.24 5.37
N ILE A 243 -8.61 23.48 5.81
CA ILE A 243 -9.66 24.44 6.12
C ILE A 243 -10.24 25.00 4.81
N GLU A 244 -11.52 24.77 4.59
CA GLU A 244 -12.28 25.26 3.43
C GLU A 244 -13.45 26.14 3.89
N ARG A 245 -13.75 27.20 3.13
CA ARG A 245 -14.82 28.14 3.41
C ARG A 245 -15.71 28.35 2.20
N ALA A 246 -17.00 28.16 2.37
CA ALA A 246 -17.99 28.33 1.30
C ALA A 246 -19.26 29.00 1.86
N GLY A 247 -19.36 30.31 1.73
CA GLY A 247 -20.49 31.06 2.28
C GLY A 247 -20.61 30.95 3.79
N SER A 248 -21.73 30.39 4.27
CA SER A 248 -22.00 30.15 5.69
C SER A 248 -21.42 28.80 6.20
N ARG A 249 -20.70 28.05 5.35
CA ARG A 249 -20.10 26.77 5.71
C ARG A 249 -18.60 26.90 5.88
N VAL A 250 -18.08 26.35 6.97
CA VAL A 250 -16.65 26.12 7.21
C VAL A 250 -16.43 24.63 7.41
N SER A 251 -15.47 24.04 6.70
CA SER A 251 -15.06 22.66 6.91
C SER A 251 -13.57 22.56 7.19
N PHE A 252 -13.17 21.62 8.01
CA PHE A 252 -11.78 21.35 8.34
C PHE A 252 -11.60 19.91 8.83
N VAL A 253 -10.36 19.40 8.81
CA VAL A 253 -10.02 18.08 9.29
C VAL A 253 -9.30 18.14 10.63
N LEU A 254 -9.75 17.32 11.56
CA LEU A 254 -9.13 17.11 12.87
C LEU A 254 -8.59 15.67 12.99
N ALA A 255 -7.35 15.55 13.44
CA ALA A 255 -6.71 14.27 13.75
C ALA A 255 -7.09 13.69 15.12
N SER A 256 -7.71 14.48 15.99
CA SER A 256 -8.11 14.13 17.36
C SER A 256 -9.63 14.15 17.57
N ALA A 257 -10.41 14.16 16.51
CA ALA A 257 -11.87 14.24 16.60
C ALA A 257 -12.54 12.96 17.14
N ALA A 258 -11.77 11.88 17.37
CA ALA A 258 -12.23 10.74 18.17
C ALA A 258 -12.29 11.06 19.67
N ASP A 259 -11.65 12.14 20.11
CA ASP A 259 -11.80 12.64 21.48
C ASP A 259 -13.15 13.37 21.60
N VAL A 260 -14.08 12.68 22.27
CA VAL A 260 -15.42 13.21 22.57
C VAL A 260 -15.36 14.58 23.23
N ALA A 261 -14.32 14.84 24.04
CA ALA A 261 -14.13 16.12 24.69
C ALA A 261 -13.86 17.25 23.70
N THR A 262 -13.06 17.03 22.65
CA THR A 262 -12.78 18.04 21.62
C THR A 262 -14.02 18.39 20.80
N THR A 263 -14.79 17.38 20.39
CA THR A 263 -16.03 17.59 19.63
C THR A 263 -17.14 18.22 20.48
N GLN A 264 -17.24 17.84 21.75
CA GLN A 264 -18.18 18.44 22.68
C GLN A 264 -17.85 19.92 22.95
N ALA A 265 -16.57 20.24 23.18
CA ALA A 265 -16.14 21.60 23.39
C ALA A 265 -16.41 22.51 22.16
N LEU A 266 -16.26 21.98 20.95
CA LEU A 266 -16.66 22.69 19.72
C LEU A 266 -18.18 22.90 19.67
N ALA A 267 -18.97 21.86 19.97
CA ALA A 267 -20.44 21.95 19.97
C ALA A 267 -20.95 22.96 21.00
N ASP A 268 -20.38 22.97 22.20
CA ASP A 268 -20.76 23.88 23.30
C ASP A 268 -20.41 25.34 23.01
N ALA A 269 -19.37 25.58 22.16
CA ALA A 269 -18.93 26.94 21.79
C ALA A 269 -19.69 27.53 20.60
N LEU A 270 -20.55 26.71 19.92
CA LEU A 270 -21.28 27.17 18.73
C LEU A 270 -22.41 28.16 19.07
N PRO A 271 -22.68 29.12 18.17
CA PRO A 271 -23.91 29.93 18.23
C PRO A 271 -25.16 29.03 18.17
N PRO A 272 -26.29 29.47 18.78
CA PRO A 272 -27.53 28.66 18.85
C PRO A 272 -28.14 28.26 17.49
N ASP A 273 -27.83 29.06 16.46
CA ASP A 273 -28.29 28.89 15.07
C ASP A 273 -27.28 28.18 14.18
N ALA A 274 -26.14 27.78 14.74
CA ALA A 274 -25.11 26.99 14.02
C ALA A 274 -25.36 25.49 14.16
N ARG A 275 -24.94 24.73 13.13
CA ARG A 275 -24.96 23.26 13.12
C ARG A 275 -23.56 22.73 12.90
N LEU A 276 -23.24 21.68 13.66
CA LEU A 276 -21.99 20.93 13.54
C LEU A 276 -22.32 19.53 13.05
N GLU A 277 -21.62 19.11 12.01
CA GLU A 277 -21.70 17.73 11.48
C GLU A 277 -20.30 17.14 11.40
N LEU A 278 -20.19 15.84 11.70
CA LEU A 278 -18.94 15.08 11.66
C LEU A 278 -19.05 14.02 10.57
N PHE A 279 -18.05 13.98 9.70
CA PHE A 279 -17.97 13.01 8.61
C PHE A 279 -16.73 12.13 8.75
N GLU A 280 -16.88 10.86 8.41
CA GLU A 280 -15.74 9.97 8.21
C GLU A 280 -14.94 10.41 6.99
N LEU A 281 -13.64 10.16 7.05
CA LEU A 281 -12.72 10.47 5.96
C LEU A 281 -12.32 9.21 5.22
N SER A 282 -12.20 9.32 3.89
CA SER A 282 -11.47 8.38 3.08
C SER A 282 -9.98 8.37 3.43
N LEU A 283 -9.28 7.27 3.15
CA LEU A 283 -7.81 7.23 3.32
C LEU A 283 -7.11 8.35 2.55
N ARG A 284 -7.63 8.70 1.39
CA ARG A 284 -7.13 9.82 0.57
C ARG A 284 -7.21 11.16 1.31
N GLU A 285 -8.36 11.45 1.93
CA GLU A 285 -8.55 12.71 2.67
C GLU A 285 -7.64 12.76 3.90
N VAL A 286 -7.50 11.65 4.63
CA VAL A 286 -6.56 11.55 5.75
C VAL A 286 -5.12 11.81 5.30
N PHE A 287 -4.69 11.20 4.19
CA PHE A 287 -3.35 11.42 3.65
C PHE A 287 -3.09 12.89 3.28
N LEU A 288 -4.06 13.51 2.61
CA LEU A 288 -3.94 14.92 2.25
C LEU A 288 -3.87 15.82 3.49
N ALA A 289 -4.64 15.48 4.55
CA ALA A 289 -4.57 16.19 5.83
C ALA A 289 -3.19 16.03 6.52
N LEU A 290 -2.62 14.82 6.46
CA LEU A 290 -1.27 14.54 6.99
C LEU A 290 -0.16 15.22 6.17
N ALA A 291 -0.34 15.34 4.85
CA ALA A 291 0.62 16.03 3.99
C ALA A 291 0.63 17.57 4.27
N ASP A 292 -0.52 18.13 4.62
CA ASP A 292 -0.70 19.55 4.97
C ASP A 292 -0.27 19.84 6.42
N ALA A 293 -0.28 18.83 7.31
CA ALA A 293 0.23 18.96 8.66
C ALA A 293 1.76 19.18 8.60
N ARG A 294 2.23 20.38 8.96
CA ARG A 294 3.66 20.66 9.08
C ARG A 294 4.26 19.74 10.13
N PRO A 295 5.44 19.13 9.86
CA PRO A 295 6.14 18.39 10.91
C PRO A 295 6.38 19.32 12.09
N PRO A 296 6.28 18.84 13.34
CA PRO A 296 6.67 19.63 14.50
C PRO A 296 8.13 20.06 14.30
N ARG A 297 8.37 21.39 14.46
CA ARG A 297 9.71 21.99 14.39
C ARG A 297 10.55 21.55 15.58
#